data_95de410ed724ded4cf9803d22652fa37
#
_entry.id   95de410ed724ded4cf9803d22652fa37
#
_cell.length_a   1.000
_cell.length_b   1.000
_cell.length_c   1.000
_cell.angle_alpha   90.00
_cell.angle_beta   90.00
_cell.angle_gamma   90.00
#
_symmetry.space_group_name_H-M   'P 1'
#
loop_
_entity.id
_entity.type
_entity.pdbx_description
1 polymer ?
#
loop_
_entity_poly.entity_id
_entity_poly.type
_entity_poly.pdbx_seq_one_letter_code
_entity_poly.pdbx_strand_id
1 'polypeptide(L)'
;MTQRPARNKAQVIIIGGGASGLAAACVLARAQVPFLLLEKEHKLGRKLLATGNGRCNLMNLGPPVYFGDNRFASRVLAACGAAEVGEFFTGLGLAFFEEELGRVYPNTRQAATVLDCLTAGFINSPGAQVITGVQVTGLRQMGAGFEVMTASGERHQAPRIILAAGGPAAPKLGGSALMAQELTRLGHPLQPFFPALCALTTETRPIRGLNGLRVPAYVTLLHDGLPVSTAAGELLFANYGVSGLCAMQLARDAETGLAAGKKVEISLDFAPLLGLAPALMRRLEPAELAGGGHQAAALDLLTDRLNTLGRERLYTGLLPWAMAEKLQNLPIREAAQWLTGLRLDVTGTQGLDNAQVAAGGIDCRDISPLTLESKRAPGLYICGEILNVDGDTGGYNLLFAWATGILAGRAAGRG
;
A
#
# COMPACT_ATOMS: atom_id res chain seq x y z
N MET A 1 -46.39 -23.50 -4.56
CA MET A 1 -45.80 -22.35 -5.25
C MET A 1 -45.53 -21.28 -4.19
N THR A 2 -44.36 -21.28 -3.60
CA THR A 2 -43.92 -20.27 -2.65
C THR A 2 -43.44 -19.04 -3.44
N GLN A 3 -44.22 -17.97 -3.39
CA GLN A 3 -43.82 -16.68 -3.92
C GLN A 3 -42.51 -16.28 -3.23
N ARG A 4 -41.39 -16.21 -4.01
CA ARG A 4 -40.19 -15.52 -3.55
C ARG A 4 -40.62 -14.06 -3.28
N PRO A 5 -40.30 -13.50 -2.07
CA PRO A 5 -40.59 -12.09 -1.80
C PRO A 5 -39.98 -11.23 -2.93
N ALA A 6 -40.72 -10.23 -3.38
CA ALA A 6 -40.22 -9.28 -4.38
C ALA A 6 -38.87 -8.73 -3.91
N ARG A 7 -37.79 -9.10 -4.61
CA ARG A 7 -36.47 -8.58 -4.32
C ARG A 7 -36.53 -7.07 -4.54
N ASN A 8 -36.40 -6.28 -3.48
CA ASN A 8 -36.23 -4.84 -3.60
C ASN A 8 -35.12 -4.57 -4.61
N LYS A 9 -35.46 -3.83 -5.67
CA LYS A 9 -34.52 -3.53 -6.75
C LYS A 9 -33.35 -2.75 -6.14
N ALA A 10 -32.11 -3.20 -6.34
CA ALA A 10 -30.94 -2.51 -5.81
C ALA A 10 -30.89 -1.07 -6.35
N GLN A 11 -30.69 -0.10 -5.46
CA GLN A 11 -30.50 1.30 -5.83
C GLN A 11 -29.03 1.62 -6.14
N VAL A 12 -28.12 0.83 -5.57
CA VAL A 12 -26.67 0.96 -5.76
C VAL A 12 -26.07 -0.41 -6.04
N ILE A 13 -25.20 -0.53 -7.05
CA ILE A 13 -24.33 -1.68 -7.21
C ILE A 13 -22.92 -1.29 -6.74
N ILE A 14 -22.34 -2.07 -5.81
CA ILE A 14 -20.95 -1.95 -5.39
C ILE A 14 -20.14 -3.00 -6.14
N ILE A 15 -19.10 -2.59 -6.85
CA ILE A 15 -18.19 -3.48 -7.58
C ILE A 15 -16.88 -3.59 -6.81
N GLY A 16 -16.66 -4.73 -6.17
CA GLY A 16 -15.49 -5.04 -5.35
C GLY A 16 -15.78 -5.05 -3.84
N GLY A 17 -15.50 -6.19 -3.21
CA GLY A 17 -15.64 -6.44 -1.77
C GLY A 17 -14.33 -6.27 -1.00
N GLY A 18 -13.46 -5.33 -1.41
CA GLY A 18 -12.26 -4.90 -0.71
C GLY A 18 -12.55 -3.82 0.33
N ALA A 19 -11.50 -3.19 0.86
CA ALA A 19 -11.59 -2.19 1.92
C ALA A 19 -12.63 -1.09 1.64
N SER A 20 -12.50 -0.38 0.52
CA SER A 20 -13.40 0.73 0.17
C SER A 20 -14.84 0.28 -0.11
N GLY A 21 -15.01 -0.88 -0.78
CA GLY A 21 -16.36 -1.40 -1.07
C GLY A 21 -17.09 -1.88 0.18
N LEU A 22 -16.39 -2.50 1.13
CA LEU A 22 -16.97 -2.91 2.42
C LEU A 22 -17.34 -1.70 3.29
N ALA A 23 -16.51 -0.66 3.30
CA ALA A 23 -16.84 0.58 3.99
C ALA A 23 -18.10 1.24 3.39
N ALA A 24 -18.19 1.31 2.05
CA ALA A 24 -19.38 1.82 1.37
C ALA A 24 -20.64 0.99 1.68
N ALA A 25 -20.52 -0.34 1.70
CA ALA A 25 -21.63 -1.24 2.05
C ALA A 25 -22.16 -0.98 3.47
N CYS A 26 -21.27 -0.80 4.46
CA CYS A 26 -21.67 -0.45 5.83
C CYS A 26 -22.41 0.90 5.90
N VAL A 27 -21.94 1.89 5.13
CA VAL A 27 -22.60 3.22 5.07
C VAL A 27 -23.98 3.11 4.46
N LEU A 28 -24.15 2.41 3.33
CA LEU A 28 -25.45 2.20 2.69
C LEU A 28 -26.41 1.39 3.58
N ALA A 29 -25.91 0.36 4.26
CA ALA A 29 -26.71 -0.42 5.20
C ALA A 29 -27.24 0.45 6.36
N ARG A 30 -26.38 1.29 6.94
CA ARG A 30 -26.78 2.22 8.00
C ARG A 30 -27.82 3.24 7.52
N ALA A 31 -27.73 3.66 6.26
CA ALA A 31 -28.71 4.56 5.61
C ALA A 31 -29.95 3.81 5.08
N GLN A 32 -30.05 2.50 5.28
CA GLN A 32 -31.14 1.63 4.80
C GLN A 32 -31.37 1.69 3.27
N VAL A 33 -30.32 1.96 2.51
CA VAL A 33 -30.35 1.98 1.04
C VAL A 33 -30.10 0.57 0.49
N PRO A 34 -31.02 0.00 -0.31
CA PRO A 34 -30.83 -1.31 -0.91
C PRO A 34 -29.65 -1.33 -1.88
N PHE A 35 -28.75 -2.30 -1.75
CA PHE A 35 -27.58 -2.45 -2.62
C PHE A 35 -27.28 -3.89 -2.99
N LEU A 36 -26.54 -4.05 -4.09
CA LEU A 36 -25.95 -5.30 -4.53
C LEU A 36 -24.42 -5.16 -4.56
N LEU A 37 -23.71 -5.94 -3.75
CA LEU A 37 -22.26 -6.03 -3.77
C LEU A 37 -21.83 -7.24 -4.61
N LEU A 38 -21.02 -7.00 -5.65
CA LEU A 38 -20.43 -8.00 -6.52
C LEU A 38 -18.93 -8.10 -6.24
N GLU A 39 -18.47 -9.30 -5.87
CA GLU A 39 -17.05 -9.59 -5.60
C GLU A 39 -16.59 -10.78 -6.46
N LYS A 40 -15.44 -10.64 -7.14
CA LYS A 40 -14.91 -11.69 -8.03
C LYS A 40 -14.33 -12.88 -7.28
N GLU A 41 -13.77 -12.64 -6.10
CA GLU A 41 -13.23 -13.69 -5.25
C GLU A 41 -14.36 -14.42 -4.50
N HIS A 42 -14.12 -15.67 -4.09
CA HIS A 42 -15.10 -16.44 -3.33
C HIS A 42 -15.30 -15.93 -1.89
N LYS A 43 -14.41 -15.05 -1.41
CA LYS A 43 -14.45 -14.45 -0.07
C LYS A 43 -14.23 -12.95 -0.15
N LEU A 44 -14.97 -12.20 0.66
CA LEU A 44 -14.76 -10.76 0.83
C LEU A 44 -13.41 -10.46 1.49
N GLY A 45 -12.87 -9.28 1.23
CA GLY A 45 -11.73 -8.74 1.96
C GLY A 45 -10.41 -9.48 1.78
N ARG A 46 -10.22 -10.24 0.69
CA ARG A 46 -9.04 -11.12 0.52
C ARG A 46 -7.71 -10.34 0.60
N LYS A 47 -7.61 -9.19 -0.05
CA LYS A 47 -6.43 -8.32 0.04
C LYS A 47 -6.32 -7.68 1.42
N LEU A 48 -7.44 -7.29 2.04
CA LEU A 48 -7.49 -6.75 3.40
C LEU A 48 -6.88 -7.72 4.43
N LEU A 49 -7.22 -9.01 4.35
CA LEU A 49 -6.70 -10.04 5.25
C LEU A 49 -5.17 -10.20 5.20
N ALA A 50 -4.52 -9.82 4.09
CA ALA A 50 -3.07 -9.88 3.93
C ALA A 50 -2.34 -8.61 4.45
N THR A 51 -3.07 -7.53 4.70
CA THR A 51 -2.46 -6.25 5.10
C THR A 51 -1.77 -6.31 6.45
N GLY A 52 -0.65 -5.60 6.59
CA GLY A 52 0.13 -5.59 7.84
C GLY A 52 0.59 -6.97 8.30
N ASN A 53 0.91 -7.89 7.37
CA ASN A 53 1.21 -9.29 7.65
C ASN A 53 0.07 -9.98 8.43
N GLY A 54 -1.17 -9.76 8.02
CA GLY A 54 -2.36 -10.32 8.65
C GLY A 54 -2.86 -9.56 9.88
N ARG A 55 -2.21 -8.44 10.27
CA ARG A 55 -2.59 -7.65 11.45
C ARG A 55 -3.52 -6.47 11.12
N CYS A 56 -3.62 -6.06 9.87
CA CYS A 56 -4.33 -4.88 9.40
C CYS A 56 -3.84 -3.58 10.06
N ASN A 57 -2.83 -2.91 9.47
CA ASN A 57 -2.51 -1.54 9.83
C ASN A 57 -3.65 -0.64 9.37
N LEU A 58 -4.63 -0.42 10.25
CA LEU A 58 -5.96 0.12 9.94
C LEU A 58 -5.89 1.53 9.33
N MET A 59 -5.05 2.38 9.90
CA MET A 59 -4.84 3.78 9.47
C MET A 59 -3.56 4.33 10.10
N ASN A 60 -3.21 5.58 9.74
CA ASN A 60 -2.13 6.33 10.38
C ASN A 60 -2.65 7.67 10.91
N LEU A 61 -2.21 8.07 12.10
CA LEU A 61 -2.56 9.34 12.75
C LEU A 61 -1.48 10.41 12.51
N GLY A 62 -0.35 10.04 11.93
CA GLY A 62 0.73 10.97 11.59
C GLY A 62 0.42 11.84 10.36
N PRO A 63 1.35 12.72 10.00
CA PRO A 63 1.20 13.56 8.81
C PRO A 63 0.93 12.71 7.56
N PRO A 64 -0.02 13.11 6.70
CA PRO A 64 -0.38 12.34 5.51
C PRO A 64 0.76 12.36 4.48
N VAL A 65 1.17 11.16 4.02
CA VAL A 65 2.19 10.99 2.98
C VAL A 65 1.55 10.25 1.80
N TYR A 66 1.17 11.01 0.78
CA TYR A 66 0.54 10.50 -0.45
C TYR A 66 1.25 10.99 -1.70
N PHE A 67 1.20 10.16 -2.73
CA PHE A 67 1.77 10.39 -4.05
C PHE A 67 0.67 10.37 -5.14
N GLY A 68 1.06 10.61 -6.39
CA GLY A 68 0.11 10.75 -7.50
C GLY A 68 -0.71 12.03 -7.36
N ASP A 69 -2.03 11.93 -7.38
CA ASP A 69 -2.94 13.06 -7.20
C ASP A 69 -3.06 13.48 -5.72
N ASN A 70 -1.94 13.82 -5.08
CA ASN A 70 -1.83 14.09 -3.65
C ASN A 70 -2.73 15.25 -3.18
N ARG A 71 -2.99 16.27 -4.02
CA ARG A 71 -3.94 17.35 -3.71
C ARG A 71 -5.38 16.84 -3.61
N PHE A 72 -5.74 15.85 -4.43
CA PHE A 72 -7.03 15.19 -4.32
C PHE A 72 -7.11 14.40 -3.02
N ALA A 73 -6.08 13.61 -2.70
CA ALA A 73 -5.99 12.87 -1.44
C ALA A 73 -6.14 13.80 -0.22
N SER A 74 -5.44 14.95 -0.20
CA SER A 74 -5.56 15.94 0.88
C SER A 74 -6.98 16.45 1.06
N ARG A 75 -7.73 16.68 -0.03
CA ARG A 75 -9.13 17.13 0.02
C ARG A 75 -10.09 16.05 0.49
N VAL A 76 -9.86 14.80 0.09
CA VAL A 76 -10.60 13.62 0.57
C VAL A 76 -10.42 13.49 2.08
N LEU A 77 -9.17 13.55 2.57
CA LEU A 77 -8.87 13.38 3.98
C LEU A 77 -9.31 14.58 4.85
N ALA A 78 -9.39 15.77 4.27
CA ALA A 78 -10.01 16.90 4.94
C ALA A 78 -11.53 16.73 5.15
N ALA A 79 -12.20 15.94 4.30
CA ALA A 79 -13.63 15.63 4.39
C ALA A 79 -13.93 14.35 5.19
N CYS A 80 -12.99 13.40 5.22
CA CYS A 80 -13.09 12.14 5.94
C CYS A 80 -11.67 11.66 6.29
N GLY A 81 -11.13 12.16 7.39
CA GLY A 81 -9.78 11.86 7.85
C GLY A 81 -9.73 10.69 8.84
N ALA A 82 -8.60 10.59 9.55
CA ALA A 82 -8.39 9.52 10.51
C ALA A 82 -9.41 9.55 11.68
N ALA A 83 -9.87 10.74 12.09
CA ALA A 83 -10.88 10.88 13.13
C ALA A 83 -12.22 10.26 12.70
N GLU A 84 -12.74 10.67 11.53
CA GLU A 84 -14.00 10.15 10.97
C GLU A 84 -13.93 8.65 10.66
N VAL A 85 -12.77 8.16 10.20
CA VAL A 85 -12.55 6.73 10.00
C VAL A 85 -12.52 6.00 11.35
N GLY A 86 -11.89 6.58 12.37
CA GLY A 86 -11.92 6.04 13.73
C GLY A 86 -13.34 5.94 14.30
N GLU A 87 -14.15 7.01 14.17
CA GLU A 87 -15.56 7.01 14.56
C GLU A 87 -16.38 5.97 13.80
N PHE A 88 -16.12 5.80 12.49
CA PHE A 88 -16.78 4.78 11.68
C PHE A 88 -16.52 3.39 12.24
N PHE A 89 -15.28 3.04 12.54
CA PHE A 89 -14.91 1.72 13.07
C PHE A 89 -15.39 1.51 14.51
N THR A 90 -15.31 2.53 15.36
CA THR A 90 -15.89 2.51 16.71
C THR A 90 -17.39 2.25 16.65
N GLY A 91 -18.09 2.90 15.71
CA GLY A 91 -19.50 2.69 15.47
C GLY A 91 -19.88 1.30 14.93
N LEU A 92 -18.91 0.52 14.41
CA LEU A 92 -19.03 -0.89 14.07
C LEU A 92 -18.64 -1.82 15.22
N GLY A 93 -18.19 -1.29 16.35
CA GLY A 93 -17.76 -2.06 17.51
C GLY A 93 -16.30 -2.51 17.49
N LEU A 94 -15.48 -1.99 16.56
CA LEU A 94 -14.06 -2.33 16.49
C LEU A 94 -13.28 -1.55 17.57
N ALA A 95 -12.58 -2.27 18.45
CA ALA A 95 -11.58 -1.69 19.34
C ALA A 95 -10.19 -1.72 18.66
N PHE A 96 -9.48 -0.59 18.73
CA PHE A 96 -8.17 -0.42 18.13
C PHE A 96 -7.27 0.46 19.02
N PHE A 97 -5.99 0.47 18.74
CA PHE A 97 -4.98 1.22 19.50
C PHE A 97 -3.90 1.77 18.56
N GLU A 98 -3.25 2.82 19.02
CA GLU A 98 -2.11 3.44 18.34
C GLU A 98 -0.80 2.77 18.77
N GLU A 99 0.06 2.46 17.80
CA GLU A 99 1.46 2.09 17.97
C GLU A 99 2.39 3.24 17.55
N GLU A 100 3.68 3.03 17.66
CA GLU A 100 4.70 3.99 17.24
C GLU A 100 4.48 4.49 15.82
N LEU A 101 4.87 5.73 15.57
CA LEU A 101 4.76 6.42 14.27
C LEU A 101 3.30 6.60 13.80
N GLY A 102 2.35 6.69 14.72
CA GLY A 102 0.94 6.91 14.41
C GLY A 102 0.23 5.73 13.77
N ARG A 103 0.81 4.54 13.76
CA ARG A 103 0.20 3.33 13.21
C ARG A 103 -0.93 2.85 14.11
N VAL A 104 -2.07 2.52 13.51
CA VAL A 104 -3.24 2.04 14.26
C VAL A 104 -3.55 0.60 13.88
N TYR A 105 -3.75 -0.23 14.89
CA TYR A 105 -4.08 -1.65 14.73
C TYR A 105 -5.34 -2.02 15.53
N PRO A 106 -6.13 -3.02 15.07
CA PRO A 106 -7.16 -3.59 15.92
C PRO A 106 -6.54 -4.21 17.18
N ASN A 107 -7.22 -4.14 18.32
CA ASN A 107 -6.72 -4.71 19.60
C ASN A 107 -6.35 -6.18 19.49
N THR A 108 -7.03 -6.92 18.63
CA THR A 108 -6.75 -8.34 18.37
C THR A 108 -5.48 -8.57 17.53
N ARG A 109 -4.94 -7.51 16.88
CA ARG A 109 -3.86 -7.60 15.89
C ARG A 109 -4.16 -8.60 14.76
N GLN A 110 -5.43 -8.73 14.38
CA GLN A 110 -5.89 -9.65 13.34
C GLN A 110 -6.76 -8.90 12.31
N ALA A 111 -6.38 -8.96 11.05
CA ALA A 111 -7.15 -8.39 9.95
C ALA A 111 -8.54 -9.03 9.81
N ALA A 112 -8.68 -10.30 10.25
CA ALA A 112 -9.96 -11.00 10.29
C ALA A 112 -10.98 -10.25 11.15
N THR A 113 -10.60 -9.75 12.33
CA THR A 113 -11.49 -8.97 13.20
C THR A 113 -12.04 -7.72 12.52
N VAL A 114 -11.21 -7.03 11.73
CA VAL A 114 -11.66 -5.86 10.95
C VAL A 114 -12.68 -6.28 9.89
N LEU A 115 -12.41 -7.38 9.18
CA LEU A 115 -13.33 -7.92 8.18
C LEU A 115 -14.65 -8.38 8.81
N ASP A 116 -14.61 -9.01 9.97
CA ASP A 116 -15.79 -9.48 10.69
C ASP A 116 -16.68 -8.29 11.12
N CYS A 117 -16.08 -7.23 11.68
CA CYS A 117 -16.82 -6.00 12.04
C CYS A 117 -17.47 -5.34 10.81
N LEU A 118 -16.73 -5.22 9.69
CA LEU A 118 -17.28 -4.67 8.45
C LEU A 118 -18.43 -5.54 7.92
N THR A 119 -18.25 -6.86 7.87
CA THR A 119 -19.28 -7.79 7.37
C THR A 119 -20.53 -7.75 8.24
N ALA A 120 -20.37 -7.79 9.56
CA ALA A 120 -21.48 -7.70 10.52
C ALA A 120 -22.26 -6.37 10.35
N GLY A 121 -21.57 -5.29 9.96
CA GLY A 121 -22.16 -3.96 9.75
C GLY A 121 -23.19 -3.88 8.60
N PHE A 122 -23.27 -4.87 7.71
CA PHE A 122 -24.23 -4.82 6.59
C PHE A 122 -24.93 -6.15 6.27
N ILE A 123 -24.35 -7.32 6.64
CA ILE A 123 -24.80 -8.62 6.09
C ILE A 123 -26.26 -8.93 6.40
N ASN A 124 -26.77 -8.47 7.53
CA ASN A 124 -28.16 -8.67 7.96
C ASN A 124 -29.04 -7.44 7.67
N SER A 125 -28.54 -6.44 6.95
CA SER A 125 -29.33 -5.23 6.65
C SER A 125 -30.41 -5.54 5.63
N PRO A 126 -31.65 -5.06 5.82
CA PRO A 126 -32.70 -5.22 4.82
C PRO A 126 -32.28 -4.59 3.48
N GLY A 127 -32.37 -5.37 2.38
CA GLY A 127 -31.98 -4.90 1.04
C GLY A 127 -30.50 -5.05 0.71
N ALA A 128 -29.64 -5.47 1.62
CA ALA A 128 -28.26 -5.86 1.33
C ALA A 128 -28.23 -7.20 0.58
N GLN A 129 -27.60 -7.22 -0.59
CA GLN A 129 -27.36 -8.44 -1.36
C GLN A 129 -25.85 -8.52 -1.64
N VAL A 130 -25.27 -9.69 -1.42
CA VAL A 130 -23.84 -9.95 -1.67
C VAL A 130 -23.72 -11.18 -2.55
N ILE A 131 -22.99 -11.06 -3.67
CA ILE A 131 -22.68 -12.18 -4.54
C ILE A 131 -21.16 -12.22 -4.71
N THR A 132 -20.55 -13.30 -4.25
CA THR A 132 -19.11 -13.60 -4.40
C THR A 132 -18.87 -14.59 -5.54
N GLY A 133 -17.63 -14.65 -6.06
CA GLY A 133 -17.29 -15.48 -7.22
C GLY A 133 -17.80 -14.90 -8.55
N VAL A 134 -18.17 -13.61 -8.58
CA VAL A 134 -18.73 -12.94 -9.76
C VAL A 134 -17.83 -11.81 -10.23
N GLN A 135 -17.12 -12.04 -11.32
CA GLN A 135 -16.26 -11.04 -11.94
C GLN A 135 -17.08 -10.11 -12.84
N VAL A 136 -17.07 -8.82 -12.52
CA VAL A 136 -17.58 -7.77 -13.41
C VAL A 136 -16.57 -7.55 -14.54
N THR A 137 -17.04 -7.56 -15.78
CA THR A 137 -16.21 -7.40 -16.98
C THR A 137 -16.60 -6.20 -17.83
N GLY A 138 -17.74 -5.56 -17.56
CA GLY A 138 -18.17 -4.40 -18.31
C GLY A 138 -19.08 -3.49 -17.50
N LEU A 139 -19.01 -2.19 -17.81
CA LEU A 139 -19.84 -1.13 -17.24
C LEU A 139 -20.34 -0.24 -18.36
N ARG A 140 -21.65 -0.06 -18.46
CA ARG A 140 -22.28 0.78 -19.48
C ARG A 140 -23.28 1.73 -18.84
N GLN A 141 -23.19 3.01 -19.19
CA GLN A 141 -24.22 4.00 -18.84
C GLN A 141 -25.45 3.83 -19.71
N MET A 142 -26.63 3.85 -19.11
CA MET A 142 -27.91 3.63 -19.79
C MET A 142 -28.97 4.60 -19.27
N GLY A 143 -29.29 5.62 -20.05
CA GLY A 143 -30.31 6.61 -19.64
C GLY A 143 -29.96 7.22 -18.28
N ALA A 144 -30.82 6.99 -17.28
CA ALA A 144 -30.65 7.51 -15.92
C ALA A 144 -29.89 6.55 -14.96
N GLY A 145 -29.21 5.52 -15.48
CA GLY A 145 -28.51 4.54 -14.64
C GLY A 145 -27.43 3.78 -15.37
N PHE A 146 -27.07 2.64 -14.83
CA PHE A 146 -25.96 1.81 -15.33
C PHE A 146 -26.36 0.34 -15.46
N GLU A 147 -25.76 -0.32 -16.44
CA GLU A 147 -25.75 -1.77 -16.59
C GLU A 147 -24.35 -2.30 -16.34
N VAL A 148 -24.26 -3.29 -15.46
CA VAL A 148 -23.04 -4.02 -15.12
C VAL A 148 -23.12 -5.40 -15.73
N MET A 149 -22.09 -5.82 -16.47
CA MET A 149 -21.97 -7.14 -17.10
C MET A 149 -20.96 -7.99 -16.36
N THR A 150 -21.25 -9.26 -16.17
CA THR A 150 -20.37 -10.22 -15.53
C THR A 150 -19.71 -11.16 -16.54
N ALA A 151 -18.66 -11.86 -16.14
CA ALA A 151 -17.99 -12.86 -16.98
C ALA A 151 -18.92 -14.05 -17.36
N SER A 152 -19.94 -14.34 -16.55
CA SER A 152 -20.97 -15.36 -16.86
C SER A 152 -22.02 -14.88 -17.86
N GLY A 153 -21.98 -13.61 -18.28
CA GLY A 153 -22.98 -12.99 -19.15
C GLY A 153 -24.21 -12.44 -18.42
N GLU A 154 -24.27 -12.56 -17.09
CA GLU A 154 -25.34 -11.95 -16.31
C GLU A 154 -25.27 -10.42 -16.37
N ARG A 155 -26.42 -9.77 -16.28
CA ARG A 155 -26.55 -8.32 -16.30
C ARG A 155 -27.30 -7.84 -15.07
N HIS A 156 -26.75 -6.83 -14.42
CA HIS A 156 -27.36 -6.15 -13.29
C HIS A 156 -27.51 -4.67 -13.59
N GLN A 157 -28.60 -4.06 -13.15
CA GLN A 157 -28.87 -2.65 -13.39
C GLN A 157 -29.19 -1.93 -12.09
N ALA A 158 -28.66 -0.71 -11.96
CA ALA A 158 -28.98 0.19 -10.87
C ALA A 158 -28.82 1.66 -11.31
N PRO A 159 -29.51 2.60 -10.64
CA PRO A 159 -29.30 4.02 -10.85
C PRO A 159 -27.88 4.47 -10.58
N ARG A 160 -27.18 3.83 -9.62
CA ARG A 160 -25.86 4.26 -9.13
C ARG A 160 -24.91 3.09 -8.98
N ILE A 161 -23.62 3.38 -9.25
CA ILE A 161 -22.53 2.42 -9.11
C ILE A 161 -21.47 2.99 -8.17
N ILE A 162 -21.01 2.18 -7.22
CA ILE A 162 -19.76 2.44 -6.47
C ILE A 162 -18.71 1.47 -7.00
N LEU A 163 -17.71 2.00 -7.72
CA LEU A 163 -16.61 1.21 -8.27
C LEU A 163 -15.45 1.20 -7.27
N ALA A 164 -15.29 0.08 -6.58
CA ALA A 164 -14.31 -0.19 -5.52
C ALA A 164 -13.41 -1.38 -5.88
N ALA A 165 -13.09 -1.53 -7.19
CA ALA A 165 -12.44 -2.73 -7.73
C ALA A 165 -10.94 -2.84 -7.38
N GLY A 166 -10.32 -1.80 -6.81
CA GLY A 166 -8.90 -1.76 -6.47
C GLY A 166 -7.98 -1.65 -7.69
N GLY A 167 -6.68 -1.80 -7.45
CA GLY A 167 -5.62 -1.76 -8.45
C GLY A 167 -5.07 -3.15 -8.80
N PRO A 168 -4.07 -3.23 -9.72
CA PRO A 168 -3.49 -4.49 -10.20
C PRO A 168 -2.46 -5.12 -9.25
N ALA A 169 -2.07 -4.48 -8.15
CA ALA A 169 -1.11 -5.06 -7.22
C ALA A 169 -1.64 -6.35 -6.57
N ALA A 170 -0.75 -7.32 -6.40
CA ALA A 170 -1.03 -8.64 -5.83
C ALA A 170 -2.21 -9.38 -6.52
N PRO A 171 -2.10 -9.77 -7.80
CA PRO A 171 -3.17 -10.46 -8.55
C PRO A 171 -3.66 -11.73 -7.86
N LYS A 172 -2.77 -12.45 -7.18
CA LYS A 172 -3.11 -13.64 -6.37
C LYS A 172 -4.08 -13.35 -5.22
N LEU A 173 -4.19 -12.09 -4.81
CA LEU A 173 -5.12 -11.61 -3.78
C LEU A 173 -6.30 -10.83 -4.37
N GLY A 174 -6.49 -10.88 -5.68
CA GLY A 174 -7.58 -10.24 -6.37
C GLY A 174 -7.25 -8.89 -7.03
N GLY A 175 -5.97 -8.49 -7.13
CA GLY A 175 -5.56 -7.30 -7.90
C GLY A 175 -5.93 -7.42 -9.39
N SER A 176 -6.41 -6.33 -10.01
CA SER A 176 -6.77 -6.31 -11.44
C SER A 176 -6.89 -4.88 -11.96
N ALA A 177 -6.41 -4.66 -13.19
CA ALA A 177 -6.59 -3.39 -13.90
C ALA A 177 -7.86 -3.34 -14.78
N LEU A 178 -8.65 -4.42 -14.84
CA LEU A 178 -9.77 -4.56 -15.76
C LEU A 178 -10.77 -3.39 -15.67
N MET A 179 -11.18 -3.04 -14.45
CA MET A 179 -12.15 -1.97 -14.26
C MET A 179 -11.57 -0.57 -14.51
N ALA A 180 -10.26 -0.36 -14.35
CA ALA A 180 -9.61 0.87 -14.77
C ALA A 180 -9.65 1.02 -16.30
N GLN A 181 -9.48 -0.07 -17.06
CA GLN A 181 -9.65 -0.07 -18.51
C GLN A 181 -11.10 0.23 -18.92
N GLU A 182 -12.10 -0.29 -18.20
CA GLU A 182 -13.51 0.08 -18.45
C GLU A 182 -13.77 1.57 -18.21
N LEU A 183 -13.16 2.17 -17.18
CA LEU A 183 -13.27 3.61 -16.92
C LEU A 183 -12.65 4.46 -18.04
N THR A 184 -11.60 3.98 -18.70
CA THR A 184 -11.05 4.71 -19.86
C THR A 184 -12.02 4.78 -21.02
N ARG A 185 -12.90 3.76 -21.21
CA ARG A 185 -13.97 3.77 -22.21
C ARG A 185 -15.07 4.79 -21.87
N LEU A 186 -15.23 5.12 -20.59
CA LEU A 186 -16.10 6.20 -20.13
C LEU A 186 -15.41 7.58 -20.13
N GLY A 187 -14.19 7.66 -20.69
CA GLY A 187 -13.45 8.90 -20.88
C GLY A 187 -12.56 9.31 -19.71
N HIS A 188 -12.42 8.50 -18.66
CA HIS A 188 -11.49 8.79 -17.56
C HIS A 188 -10.04 8.52 -18.00
N PRO A 189 -9.12 9.49 -17.90
CA PRO A 189 -7.71 9.25 -18.17
C PRO A 189 -7.10 8.28 -17.16
N LEU A 190 -6.26 7.37 -17.63
CA LEU A 190 -5.53 6.39 -16.84
C LEU A 190 -4.05 6.72 -16.86
N GLN A 191 -3.47 6.94 -15.70
CA GLN A 191 -2.02 6.93 -15.50
C GLN A 191 -1.55 5.47 -15.43
N PRO A 192 -0.52 5.06 -16.19
CA PRO A 192 -0.03 3.69 -16.17
C PRO A 192 0.24 3.20 -14.75
N PHE A 193 -0.21 1.98 -14.45
CA PHE A 193 0.10 1.37 -13.17
C PHE A 193 1.55 0.86 -13.13
N PHE A 194 2.20 1.04 -12.00
CA PHE A 194 3.51 0.48 -11.71
C PHE A 194 3.62 0.07 -10.24
N PRO A 195 4.59 -0.80 -9.88
CA PRO A 195 4.73 -1.29 -8.51
C PRO A 195 5.12 -0.19 -7.52
N ALA A 196 4.43 -0.16 -6.38
CA ALA A 196 4.84 0.60 -5.20
C ALA A 196 4.81 -0.33 -3.97
N LEU A 197 5.59 -0.02 -2.94
CA LEU A 197 5.81 -0.89 -1.79
C LEU A 197 6.17 -2.32 -2.21
N CYS A 198 7.25 -2.44 -2.98
CA CYS A 198 7.72 -3.67 -3.59
C CYS A 198 9.22 -3.87 -3.33
N ALA A 199 9.67 -5.12 -3.26
CA ALA A 199 11.10 -5.41 -3.16
C ALA A 199 11.87 -4.96 -4.41
N LEU A 200 13.10 -4.50 -4.22
CA LEU A 200 13.99 -4.05 -5.29
C LEU A 200 14.83 -5.22 -5.81
N THR A 201 14.93 -5.33 -7.13
CA THR A 201 15.91 -6.20 -7.78
C THR A 201 17.20 -5.41 -8.01
N THR A 202 18.32 -6.00 -7.66
CA THR A 202 19.62 -5.33 -7.75
C THR A 202 20.68 -6.27 -8.34
N GLU A 203 21.86 -5.73 -8.67
CA GLU A 203 23.04 -6.56 -8.79
C GLU A 203 23.29 -7.28 -7.47
N THR A 204 23.44 -8.61 -7.51
CA THR A 204 23.52 -9.44 -6.29
C THR A 204 24.94 -9.86 -5.90
N ARG A 205 25.93 -9.64 -6.77
CA ARG A 205 27.31 -10.01 -6.51
C ARG A 205 27.89 -9.42 -5.21
N PRO A 206 27.66 -8.12 -4.91
CA PRO A 206 28.17 -7.51 -3.66
C PRO A 206 27.53 -8.08 -2.39
N ILE A 207 26.30 -8.62 -2.48
CA ILE A 207 25.53 -9.15 -1.34
C ILE A 207 25.45 -10.68 -1.31
N ARG A 208 26.23 -11.35 -2.15
CA ARG A 208 26.26 -12.82 -2.18
C ARG A 208 26.60 -13.39 -0.81
N GLY A 209 25.87 -14.39 -0.35
CA GLY A 209 26.02 -15.01 0.97
C GLY A 209 25.19 -14.37 2.08
N LEU A 210 24.49 -13.25 1.82
CA LEU A 210 23.66 -12.58 2.81
C LEU A 210 22.16 -12.92 2.71
N ASN A 211 21.77 -13.81 1.78
CA ASN A 211 20.35 -14.16 1.56
C ASN A 211 19.67 -14.63 2.85
N GLY A 212 18.49 -14.05 3.14
CA GLY A 212 17.71 -14.31 4.36
C GLY A 212 18.12 -13.47 5.59
N LEU A 213 19.26 -12.77 5.52
CA LEU A 213 19.71 -11.93 6.62
C LEU A 213 18.83 -10.67 6.71
N ARG A 214 18.44 -10.34 7.96
CA ARG A 214 17.70 -9.12 8.31
C ARG A 214 18.55 -8.26 9.22
N VAL A 215 18.70 -6.97 8.87
CA VAL A 215 19.49 -6.01 9.65
C VAL A 215 18.85 -4.62 9.58
N PRO A 216 18.98 -3.80 10.63
CA PRO A 216 18.61 -2.39 10.58
C PRO A 216 19.57 -1.64 9.64
N ALA A 217 19.02 -0.80 8.77
CA ALA A 217 19.80 0.00 7.83
C ALA A 217 19.09 1.30 7.45
N TYR A 218 19.86 2.26 6.98
CA TYR A 218 19.39 3.33 6.11
C TYR A 218 19.60 2.91 4.66
N VAL A 219 18.61 3.15 3.84
CA VAL A 219 18.65 2.88 2.39
C VAL A 219 18.38 4.18 1.67
N THR A 220 19.35 4.68 0.92
CA THR A 220 19.22 5.88 0.10
C THR A 220 19.15 5.49 -1.36
N LEU A 221 18.09 5.91 -2.04
CA LEU A 221 17.95 5.77 -3.49
C LEU A 221 18.64 6.94 -4.19
N LEU A 222 19.38 6.63 -5.25
CA LEU A 222 20.08 7.62 -6.06
C LEU A 222 19.64 7.50 -7.53
N HIS A 223 19.45 8.65 -8.18
CA HIS A 223 19.33 8.77 -9.63
C HIS A 223 20.56 9.48 -10.17
N ASP A 224 21.28 8.84 -11.09
CA ASP A 224 22.51 9.38 -11.68
C ASP A 224 23.53 9.83 -10.61
N GLY A 225 23.61 9.07 -9.49
CA GLY A 225 24.48 9.35 -8.35
C GLY A 225 23.97 10.40 -7.36
N LEU A 226 22.84 11.07 -7.63
CA LEU A 226 22.24 12.07 -6.73
C LEU A 226 21.15 11.45 -5.84
N PRO A 227 21.14 11.71 -4.52
CA PRO A 227 20.12 11.23 -3.62
C PRO A 227 18.72 11.74 -3.98
N VAL A 228 17.73 10.86 -4.00
CA VAL A 228 16.32 11.18 -4.31
C VAL A 228 15.43 10.96 -3.09
N SER A 229 15.60 9.83 -2.43
CA SER A 229 14.80 9.48 -1.25
C SER A 229 15.58 8.54 -0.34
N THR A 230 15.26 8.56 0.94
CA THR A 230 15.87 7.70 1.94
C THR A 230 14.80 7.10 2.84
N ALA A 231 14.99 5.85 3.22
CA ALA A 231 14.16 5.17 4.20
C ALA A 231 15.05 4.45 5.23
N ALA A 232 14.54 4.35 6.45
CA ALA A 232 15.20 3.64 7.54
C ALA A 232 14.31 2.49 8.03
N GLY A 233 14.92 1.39 8.44
CA GLY A 233 14.20 0.25 8.98
C GLY A 233 14.93 -1.06 8.81
N GLU A 234 14.18 -2.16 8.94
CA GLU A 234 14.72 -3.49 8.68
C GLU A 234 14.90 -3.73 7.18
N LEU A 235 16.13 -4.02 6.77
CA LEU A 235 16.50 -4.48 5.44
C LEU A 235 16.59 -6.00 5.44
N LEU A 236 16.02 -6.64 4.41
CA LEU A 236 16.13 -8.07 4.15
C LEU A 236 16.94 -8.27 2.87
N PHE A 237 18.04 -9.00 2.95
CA PHE A 237 18.76 -9.48 1.77
C PHE A 237 18.07 -10.69 1.15
N ALA A 238 17.93 -10.68 -0.17
CA ALA A 238 17.32 -11.76 -0.94
C ALA A 238 18.21 -12.14 -2.13
N ASN A 239 17.93 -13.30 -2.74
CA ASN A 239 18.70 -13.79 -3.90
C ASN A 239 18.51 -12.94 -5.17
N TYR A 240 17.52 -12.05 -5.18
CA TYR A 240 17.22 -11.12 -6.28
C TYR A 240 17.63 -9.66 -5.97
N GLY A 241 18.06 -9.36 -4.77
CA GLY A 241 18.36 -8.00 -4.33
C GLY A 241 17.99 -7.76 -2.88
N VAL A 242 17.18 -6.73 -2.61
CA VAL A 242 16.82 -6.33 -1.26
C VAL A 242 15.31 -6.14 -1.09
N SER A 243 14.85 -6.42 0.12
CA SER A 243 13.48 -6.26 0.58
C SER A 243 13.50 -5.68 2.01
N GLY A 244 12.40 -5.83 2.73
CA GLY A 244 12.20 -5.16 4.01
C GLY A 244 11.57 -3.80 3.81
N LEU A 245 11.01 -3.25 4.89
CA LEU A 245 10.16 -2.08 4.79
C LEU A 245 10.88 -0.88 4.18
N CYS A 246 12.12 -0.61 4.60
CA CYS A 246 12.92 0.52 4.11
C CYS A 246 13.24 0.41 2.61
N ALA A 247 13.55 -0.80 2.10
CA ALA A 247 13.78 -0.98 0.66
C ALA A 247 12.48 -0.86 -0.15
N MET A 248 11.37 -1.42 0.38
CA MET A 248 10.08 -1.42 -0.33
C MET A 248 9.49 -0.02 -0.46
N GLN A 249 9.73 0.89 0.49
CA GLN A 249 9.30 2.29 0.44
C GLN A 249 9.93 3.06 -0.74
N LEU A 250 11.08 2.62 -1.24
CA LEU A 250 11.81 3.28 -2.32
C LEU A 250 11.41 2.78 -3.72
N ALA A 251 10.59 1.73 -3.81
CA ALA A 251 10.23 1.09 -5.07
C ALA A 251 9.55 2.07 -6.06
N ARG A 252 8.67 2.94 -5.56
CA ARG A 252 8.02 3.96 -6.38
C ARG A 252 9.02 4.88 -7.10
N ASP A 253 9.97 5.39 -6.34
CA ASP A 253 10.99 6.30 -6.88
C ASP A 253 11.98 5.55 -7.78
N ALA A 254 12.28 4.28 -7.47
CA ALA A 254 13.12 3.43 -8.30
C ALA A 254 12.47 3.19 -9.68
N GLU A 255 11.20 2.80 -9.74
CA GLU A 255 10.46 2.60 -10.99
C GLU A 255 10.39 3.90 -11.81
N THR A 256 10.15 5.04 -11.15
CA THR A 256 10.10 6.34 -11.81
C THR A 256 11.44 6.70 -12.45
N GLY A 257 12.56 6.44 -11.75
CA GLY A 257 13.90 6.68 -12.27
C GLY A 257 14.24 5.77 -13.46
N LEU A 258 13.94 4.48 -13.33
CA LEU A 258 14.16 3.49 -14.40
C LEU A 258 13.33 3.80 -15.64
N ALA A 259 12.05 4.16 -15.47
CA ALA A 259 11.18 4.56 -16.57
C ALA A 259 11.68 5.84 -17.29
N ALA A 260 12.36 6.72 -16.56
CA ALA A 260 13.01 7.91 -17.12
C ALA A 260 14.39 7.63 -17.75
N GLY A 261 14.83 6.38 -17.79
CA GLY A 261 16.14 5.96 -18.34
C GLY A 261 17.35 6.38 -17.50
N LYS A 262 17.16 6.70 -16.21
CA LYS A 262 18.24 7.08 -15.31
C LYS A 262 18.99 5.84 -14.79
N LYS A 263 20.27 6.04 -14.43
CA LYS A 263 20.98 5.08 -13.60
C LYS A 263 20.41 5.13 -12.19
N VAL A 264 19.81 4.03 -11.74
CA VAL A 264 19.22 3.92 -10.40
C VAL A 264 20.11 3.05 -9.53
N GLU A 265 20.49 3.56 -8.38
CA GLU A 265 21.32 2.86 -7.38
C GLU A 265 20.68 2.99 -6.01
N ILE A 266 20.99 2.07 -5.11
CA ILE A 266 20.78 2.23 -3.67
C ILE A 266 22.12 2.25 -2.96
N SER A 267 22.23 3.08 -1.92
CA SER A 267 23.32 3.09 -0.95
C SER A 267 22.81 2.56 0.38
N LEU A 268 23.46 1.54 0.90
CA LEU A 268 23.12 0.91 2.18
C LEU A 268 24.09 1.42 3.26
N ASP A 269 23.54 1.88 4.38
CA ASP A 269 24.29 2.32 5.54
C ASP A 269 23.81 1.54 6.78
N PHE A 270 24.68 0.74 7.36
CA PHE A 270 24.41 -0.10 8.51
C PHE A 270 24.80 0.58 9.86
N ALA A 271 24.93 1.90 9.88
CA ALA A 271 25.17 2.64 11.13
C ALA A 271 24.19 2.28 12.27
N PRO A 272 22.89 2.02 12.00
CA PRO A 272 21.99 1.54 13.06
C PRO A 272 22.38 0.17 13.63
N LEU A 273 22.88 -0.75 12.81
CA LEU A 273 23.39 -2.05 13.25
C LEU A 273 24.64 -1.90 14.14
N LEU A 274 25.49 -0.92 13.82
CA LEU A 274 26.71 -0.65 14.54
C LEU A 274 26.49 0.15 15.85
N GLY A 275 25.25 0.57 16.13
CA GLY A 275 24.95 1.45 17.27
C GLY A 275 25.43 2.90 17.09
N LEU A 276 25.79 3.29 15.88
CA LEU A 276 26.29 4.63 15.54
C LEU A 276 25.15 5.62 15.21
N ALA A 277 23.94 5.11 14.97
CA ALA A 277 22.77 5.91 14.65
C ALA A 277 21.49 5.24 15.16
N PRO A 278 20.37 5.98 15.34
CA PRO A 278 19.09 5.41 15.74
C PRO A 278 18.56 4.39 14.72
N ALA A 279 17.99 3.29 15.20
CA ALA A 279 17.28 2.31 14.36
C ALA A 279 15.86 2.83 14.09
N LEU A 280 15.70 3.83 13.24
CA LEU A 280 14.43 4.40 12.85
C LEU A 280 13.65 3.47 11.89
N MET A 281 12.32 3.57 11.87
CA MET A 281 11.48 2.79 10.94
C MET A 281 10.58 3.73 10.13
N ARG A 282 11.16 4.73 9.47
CA ARG A 282 10.43 5.74 8.70
C ARG A 282 11.18 6.18 7.44
N ARG A 283 10.49 6.84 6.54
CA ARG A 283 11.11 7.62 5.46
C ARG A 283 11.81 8.84 6.08
N LEU A 284 12.96 9.19 5.56
CA LEU A 284 13.79 10.31 6.00
C LEU A 284 13.86 11.37 4.90
N GLU A 285 13.89 12.62 5.28
CA GLU A 285 14.25 13.68 4.34
C GLU A 285 15.75 13.61 4.04
N PRO A 286 16.19 13.85 2.79
CA PRO A 286 17.60 13.80 2.42
C PRO A 286 18.49 14.69 3.31
N ALA A 287 17.96 15.80 3.80
CA ALA A 287 18.65 16.71 4.71
C ALA A 287 18.95 16.09 6.09
N GLU A 288 18.15 15.14 6.55
CA GLU A 288 18.35 14.47 7.84
C GLU A 288 19.59 13.56 7.85
N LEU A 289 20.05 13.13 6.66
CA LEU A 289 21.26 12.32 6.48
C LEU A 289 22.46 13.11 5.94
N ALA A 290 22.27 14.36 5.55
CA ALA A 290 23.31 15.20 4.97
C ALA A 290 24.44 15.57 5.97
N GLY A 291 24.37 15.09 7.21
CA GLY A 291 25.36 15.34 8.27
C GLY A 291 26.68 14.60 8.14
N GLY A 292 27.03 14.06 6.96
CA GLY A 292 28.32 13.44 6.68
C GLY A 292 28.42 12.01 7.21
N GLY A 293 28.77 11.12 6.32
CA GLY A 293 28.75 9.69 6.46
C GLY A 293 29.26 9.13 7.78
N HIS A 294 28.54 8.17 8.29
CA HIS A 294 28.93 7.36 9.45
C HIS A 294 30.25 6.60 9.23
N GLN A 295 30.90 6.80 8.06
CA GLN A 295 32.13 6.10 7.66
C GLN A 295 33.31 6.39 8.62
N ALA A 296 33.48 7.64 9.05
CA ALA A 296 34.53 8.00 9.99
C ALA A 296 34.30 7.30 11.36
N ALA A 297 33.07 7.39 11.88
CA ALA A 297 32.69 6.73 13.13
C ALA A 297 32.81 5.20 13.06
N ALA A 298 32.44 4.59 11.92
CA ALA A 298 32.63 3.16 11.70
C ALA A 298 34.11 2.77 11.63
N LEU A 299 34.94 3.59 10.99
CA LEU A 299 36.39 3.39 10.94
C LEU A 299 37.01 3.45 12.33
N ASP A 300 36.65 4.44 13.13
CA ASP A 300 37.11 4.60 14.50
C ASP A 300 36.68 3.40 15.36
N LEU A 301 35.42 2.99 15.28
CA LEU A 301 34.90 1.81 16.00
C LEU A 301 35.68 0.55 15.64
N LEU A 302 35.90 0.27 14.35
CA LEU A 302 36.64 -0.90 13.91
C LEU A 302 38.11 -0.85 14.28
N THR A 303 38.74 0.35 14.27
CA THR A 303 40.12 0.54 14.67
C THR A 303 40.31 0.28 16.18
N ASP A 304 39.43 0.81 17.03
CA ASP A 304 39.44 0.56 18.45
C ASP A 304 39.25 -0.93 18.77
N ARG A 305 38.30 -1.57 18.13
CA ARG A 305 38.06 -3.03 18.29
C ARG A 305 39.25 -3.87 17.83
N LEU A 306 39.92 -3.48 16.74
CA LEU A 306 41.11 -4.18 16.29
C LEU A 306 42.23 -4.09 17.34
N ASN A 307 42.48 -2.89 17.89
CA ASN A 307 43.50 -2.66 18.89
C ASN A 307 43.20 -3.40 20.20
N THR A 308 41.92 -3.50 20.58
CA THR A 308 41.50 -4.09 21.87
C THR A 308 41.30 -5.61 21.78
N LEU A 309 40.72 -6.12 20.71
CA LEU A 309 40.26 -7.52 20.57
C LEU A 309 41.09 -8.34 19.59
N GLY A 310 41.89 -7.68 18.78
CA GLY A 310 42.62 -8.31 17.68
C GLY A 310 41.75 -8.66 16.46
N ARG A 311 42.43 -9.07 15.37
CA ARG A 311 41.78 -9.34 14.07
C ARG A 311 40.76 -10.46 14.14
N GLU A 312 41.02 -11.52 14.87
CA GLU A 312 40.14 -12.70 14.95
C GLU A 312 38.79 -12.40 15.60
N ARG A 313 38.72 -11.41 16.49
CA ARG A 313 37.52 -11.04 17.23
C ARG A 313 36.91 -9.69 16.78
N LEU A 314 37.46 -9.09 15.74
CA LEU A 314 37.09 -7.75 15.26
C LEU A 314 35.56 -7.58 15.07
N TYR A 315 34.90 -8.53 14.45
CA TYR A 315 33.48 -8.50 14.16
C TYR A 315 32.62 -9.32 15.12
N THR A 316 33.22 -10.11 16.01
CA THR A 316 32.51 -10.97 16.95
C THR A 316 31.63 -10.13 17.89
N GLY A 317 30.32 -10.45 17.95
CA GLY A 317 29.36 -9.69 18.76
C GLY A 317 29.00 -8.30 18.20
N LEU A 318 29.57 -7.89 17.07
CA LEU A 318 29.24 -6.64 16.39
C LEU A 318 28.36 -6.89 15.17
N LEU A 319 28.68 -7.88 14.37
CA LEU A 319 27.99 -8.18 13.11
C LEU A 319 27.42 -9.61 13.11
N PRO A 320 26.32 -9.84 12.33
CA PRO A 320 25.93 -11.19 11.97
C PRO A 320 27.06 -11.93 11.26
N TRP A 321 27.17 -13.25 11.50
CA TRP A 321 28.27 -14.06 11.00
C TRP A 321 28.52 -13.92 9.49
N ALA A 322 27.45 -13.94 8.68
CA ALA A 322 27.55 -13.82 7.22
C ALA A 322 28.16 -12.47 6.76
N MET A 323 27.91 -11.38 7.48
CA MET A 323 28.55 -10.09 7.21
C MET A 323 30.01 -10.10 7.68
N ALA A 324 30.28 -10.65 8.86
CA ALA A 324 31.63 -10.78 9.42
C ALA A 324 32.54 -11.59 8.49
N GLU A 325 32.06 -12.75 8.00
CA GLU A 325 32.77 -13.59 7.04
C GLU A 325 33.12 -12.85 5.76
N LYS A 326 32.19 -12.05 5.25
CA LYS A 326 32.40 -11.25 4.05
C LYS A 326 33.49 -10.17 4.22
N LEU A 327 33.60 -9.59 5.42
CA LEU A 327 34.49 -8.47 5.73
C LEU A 327 35.85 -8.91 6.32
N GLN A 328 35.98 -10.14 6.78
CA GLN A 328 37.16 -10.62 7.55
C GLN A 328 38.51 -10.38 6.86
N ASN A 329 38.53 -10.43 5.52
CA ASN A 329 39.76 -10.28 4.73
C ASN A 329 39.95 -8.85 4.18
N LEU A 330 38.99 -7.94 4.39
CA LEU A 330 39.11 -6.57 3.92
C LEU A 330 39.98 -5.71 4.87
N PRO A 331 40.72 -4.74 4.32
CA PRO A 331 41.28 -3.65 5.11
C PRO A 331 40.19 -2.93 5.89
N ILE A 332 40.47 -2.45 7.11
CA ILE A 332 39.45 -1.82 7.96
C ILE A 332 38.77 -0.64 7.30
N ARG A 333 39.48 0.16 6.52
CA ARG A 333 38.91 1.29 5.77
C ARG A 333 37.88 0.82 4.74
N GLU A 334 38.17 -0.25 4.02
CA GLU A 334 37.22 -0.83 3.05
C GLU A 334 36.04 -1.48 3.74
N ALA A 335 36.25 -2.15 4.89
CA ALA A 335 35.17 -2.68 5.71
C ALA A 335 34.26 -1.57 6.26
N ALA A 336 34.82 -0.47 6.76
CA ALA A 336 34.03 0.69 7.19
C ALA A 336 33.23 1.30 6.03
N GLN A 337 33.83 1.46 4.87
CA GLN A 337 33.16 1.94 3.66
C GLN A 337 32.02 1.01 3.22
N TRP A 338 32.25 -0.31 3.24
CA TRP A 338 31.22 -1.29 2.93
C TRP A 338 30.05 -1.22 3.91
N LEU A 339 30.33 -1.04 5.20
CA LEU A 339 29.31 -0.96 6.25
C LEU A 339 28.48 0.34 6.21
N THR A 340 28.97 1.40 5.60
CA THR A 340 28.31 2.70 5.62
C THR A 340 28.03 3.32 4.25
N GLY A 341 28.27 2.56 3.18
CA GLY A 341 28.10 3.09 1.83
C GLY A 341 28.10 2.02 0.73
N LEU A 342 27.65 0.80 1.05
CA LEU A 342 27.52 -0.26 0.03
C LEU A 342 26.54 0.15 -1.04
N ARG A 343 27.02 0.32 -2.27
CA ARG A 343 26.18 0.64 -3.43
C ARG A 343 25.77 -0.61 -4.21
N LEU A 344 24.51 -0.63 -4.63
CA LEU A 344 23.96 -1.67 -5.50
C LEU A 344 23.21 -1.01 -6.66
N ASP A 345 23.50 -1.43 -7.88
CA ASP A 345 22.71 -1.04 -9.04
C ASP A 345 21.32 -1.67 -8.96
N VAL A 346 20.27 -0.84 -9.07
CA VAL A 346 18.87 -1.29 -9.10
C VAL A 346 18.50 -1.61 -10.54
N THR A 347 18.08 -2.83 -10.78
CA THR A 347 17.70 -3.32 -12.11
C THR A 347 16.19 -3.38 -12.32
N GLY A 348 15.40 -3.15 -11.28
CA GLY A 348 13.94 -3.19 -11.31
C GLY A 348 13.34 -3.42 -9.92
N THR A 349 12.08 -3.86 -9.92
CA THR A 349 11.36 -4.34 -8.74
C THR A 349 10.86 -5.77 -8.97
N GLN A 350 10.25 -6.37 -7.96
CA GLN A 350 9.59 -7.68 -8.10
C GLN A 350 8.22 -7.59 -8.81
N GLY A 351 7.89 -6.44 -9.40
CA GLY A 351 6.71 -6.23 -10.21
C GLY A 351 5.38 -6.18 -9.43
N LEU A 352 4.31 -5.91 -10.16
CA LEU A 352 2.95 -5.83 -9.60
C LEU A 352 2.49 -7.12 -8.93
N ASP A 353 3.02 -8.27 -9.33
CA ASP A 353 2.67 -9.57 -8.75
C ASP A 353 3.06 -9.69 -7.27
N ASN A 354 4.12 -8.99 -6.88
CA ASN A 354 4.66 -8.99 -5.53
C ASN A 354 4.55 -7.64 -4.82
N ALA A 355 4.01 -6.63 -5.49
CA ALA A 355 3.77 -5.32 -4.90
C ALA A 355 2.61 -5.36 -3.90
N GLN A 356 2.73 -4.64 -2.79
CA GLN A 356 1.63 -4.44 -1.84
C GLN A 356 0.64 -3.40 -2.35
N VAL A 357 1.12 -2.41 -3.10
CA VAL A 357 0.35 -1.28 -3.63
C VAL A 357 0.76 -1.03 -5.08
N ALA A 358 -0.19 -0.62 -5.91
CA ALA A 358 0.06 -0.08 -7.23
C ALA A 358 0.02 1.46 -7.17
N ALA A 359 1.04 2.10 -7.72
CA ALA A 359 1.01 3.52 -8.08
C ALA A 359 0.41 3.68 -9.49
N GLY A 360 0.00 4.90 -9.86
CA GLY A 360 -0.79 5.13 -11.05
C GLY A 360 -2.29 4.95 -10.79
N GLY A 361 -3.10 4.82 -11.82
CA GLY A 361 -4.55 4.68 -11.69
C GLY A 361 -5.33 5.78 -12.41
N ILE A 362 -6.62 5.85 -12.15
CA ILE A 362 -7.52 6.83 -12.74
C ILE A 362 -7.18 8.23 -12.23
N ASP A 363 -6.94 9.15 -13.17
CA ASP A 363 -6.69 10.56 -12.89
C ASP A 363 -7.89 11.20 -12.18
N CYS A 364 -7.64 11.85 -11.06
CA CYS A 364 -8.68 12.34 -10.16
C CYS A 364 -9.29 13.70 -10.56
N ARG A 365 -8.84 14.35 -11.65
CA ARG A 365 -9.34 15.67 -12.08
C ARG A 365 -10.85 15.71 -12.34
N ASP A 366 -11.39 14.60 -12.84
CA ASP A 366 -12.81 14.45 -13.18
C ASP A 366 -13.62 13.72 -12.10
N ILE A 367 -13.10 13.66 -10.88
CA ILE A 367 -13.74 13.05 -9.73
C ILE A 367 -13.91 14.10 -8.64
N SER A 368 -15.06 14.14 -8.00
CA SER A 368 -15.32 15.01 -6.86
C SER A 368 -14.60 14.48 -5.61
N PRO A 369 -13.71 15.22 -4.96
CA PRO A 369 -13.05 14.74 -3.73
C PRO A 369 -13.98 14.64 -2.53
N LEU A 370 -15.18 15.25 -2.57
CA LEU A 370 -16.14 15.25 -1.47
C LEU A 370 -17.17 14.13 -1.57
N THR A 371 -17.46 13.67 -2.79
CA THR A 371 -18.49 12.67 -3.07
C THR A 371 -17.96 11.42 -3.76
N LEU A 372 -16.73 11.48 -4.30
CA LEU A 372 -16.12 10.48 -5.17
C LEU A 372 -16.89 10.25 -6.49
N GLU A 373 -17.87 11.10 -6.79
CA GLU A 373 -18.68 11.02 -8.01
C GLU A 373 -17.88 11.47 -9.23
N SER A 374 -18.05 10.74 -10.32
CA SER A 374 -17.53 11.08 -11.63
C SER A 374 -18.26 12.29 -12.21
N LYS A 375 -17.53 13.29 -12.65
CA LYS A 375 -18.07 14.43 -13.41
C LYS A 375 -18.43 14.06 -14.84
N ARG A 376 -17.89 12.93 -15.35
CA ARG A 376 -18.12 12.42 -16.72
C ARG A 376 -19.34 11.50 -16.80
N ALA A 377 -19.62 10.77 -15.73
CA ALA A 377 -20.71 9.80 -15.65
C ALA A 377 -21.45 9.99 -14.31
N PRO A 378 -22.39 10.94 -14.21
CA PRO A 378 -23.17 11.16 -13.00
C PRO A 378 -23.85 9.89 -12.49
N GLY A 379 -23.77 9.63 -11.18
CA GLY A 379 -24.22 8.39 -10.57
C GLY A 379 -23.15 7.28 -10.49
N LEU A 380 -21.96 7.49 -11.08
CA LEU A 380 -20.81 6.62 -10.91
C LEU A 380 -19.85 7.22 -9.86
N TYR A 381 -19.56 6.46 -8.79
CA TYR A 381 -18.65 6.81 -7.72
C TYR A 381 -17.43 5.91 -7.80
N ILE A 382 -16.22 6.48 -7.75
CA ILE A 382 -14.96 5.74 -7.94
C ILE A 382 -14.12 5.90 -6.67
N CYS A 383 -13.74 4.79 -6.03
CA CYS A 383 -13.06 4.84 -4.73
C CYS A 383 -11.98 3.76 -4.55
N GLY A 384 -11.04 4.01 -3.66
CA GLY A 384 -9.95 3.11 -3.31
C GLY A 384 -8.76 3.18 -4.29
N GLU A 385 -7.98 2.12 -4.32
CA GLU A 385 -6.67 2.01 -5.01
C GLU A 385 -6.76 2.10 -6.56
N ILE A 386 -7.95 2.11 -7.13
CA ILE A 386 -8.12 2.34 -8.57
C ILE A 386 -7.81 3.80 -8.98
N LEU A 387 -7.86 4.73 -8.02
CA LEU A 387 -7.52 6.14 -8.20
C LEU A 387 -6.01 6.32 -8.24
N ASN A 388 -5.53 7.33 -8.98
CA ASN A 388 -4.11 7.70 -9.02
C ASN A 388 -3.64 8.33 -7.70
N VAL A 389 -3.80 7.60 -6.61
CA VAL A 389 -3.37 7.96 -5.24
C VAL A 389 -2.81 6.74 -4.57
N ASP A 390 -1.54 6.80 -4.20
CA ASP A 390 -0.88 5.82 -3.37
C ASP A 390 -0.27 6.49 -2.13
N GLY A 391 -0.36 5.83 -1.00
CA GLY A 391 0.21 6.27 0.27
C GLY A 391 1.51 5.54 0.58
N ASP A 392 2.34 6.15 1.41
CA ASP A 392 3.49 5.45 1.98
C ASP A 392 3.02 4.26 2.85
N THR A 393 3.98 3.46 3.33
CA THR A 393 3.69 2.39 4.28
C THR A 393 3.24 2.95 5.62
N GLY A 394 2.53 2.14 6.40
CA GLY A 394 2.15 2.50 7.76
C GLY A 394 0.67 2.81 7.97
N GLY A 395 -0.22 2.43 7.03
CA GLY A 395 -1.67 2.55 7.18
C GLY A 395 -2.32 3.61 6.29
N TYR A 396 -1.55 4.42 5.55
CA TYR A 396 -2.08 5.48 4.68
C TYR A 396 -2.97 4.94 3.57
N ASN A 397 -2.59 3.85 2.91
CA ASN A 397 -3.37 3.25 1.81
C ASN A 397 -4.73 2.74 2.29
N LEU A 398 -4.80 2.13 3.46
CA LEU A 398 -6.07 1.71 4.05
C LEU A 398 -6.90 2.90 4.51
N LEU A 399 -6.29 3.93 5.13
CA LEU A 399 -6.98 5.16 5.49
C LEU A 399 -7.67 5.80 4.29
N PHE A 400 -6.97 5.93 3.16
CA PHE A 400 -7.54 6.47 1.92
C PHE A 400 -8.66 5.58 1.36
N ALA A 401 -8.49 4.26 1.40
CA ALA A 401 -9.52 3.32 0.96
C ALA A 401 -10.80 3.43 1.81
N TRP A 402 -10.67 3.53 3.13
CA TRP A 402 -11.80 3.74 4.05
C TRP A 402 -12.49 5.08 3.78
N ALA A 403 -11.71 6.17 3.76
CA ALA A 403 -12.23 7.52 3.54
C ALA A 403 -13.02 7.63 2.25
N THR A 404 -12.46 7.14 1.14
CA THR A 404 -13.12 7.18 -0.17
C THR A 404 -14.37 6.28 -0.21
N GLY A 405 -14.33 5.10 0.40
CA GLY A 405 -15.49 4.21 0.50
C GLY A 405 -16.63 4.82 1.33
N ILE A 406 -16.31 5.45 2.47
CA ILE A 406 -17.28 6.14 3.33
C ILE A 406 -17.94 7.31 2.59
N LEU A 407 -17.14 8.15 1.92
CA LEU A 407 -17.66 9.30 1.17
C LEU A 407 -18.53 8.87 -0.01
N ALA A 408 -18.08 7.86 -0.80
CA ALA A 408 -18.86 7.30 -1.90
C ALA A 408 -20.19 6.69 -1.40
N GLY A 409 -20.16 5.94 -0.30
CA GLY A 409 -21.34 5.37 0.31
C GLY A 409 -22.34 6.44 0.79
N ARG A 410 -21.84 7.51 1.45
CA ARG A 410 -22.67 8.65 1.89
C ARG A 410 -23.32 9.38 0.71
N ALA A 411 -22.57 9.61 -0.37
CA ALA A 411 -23.07 10.34 -1.53
C ALA A 411 -24.05 9.48 -2.35
N ALA A 412 -23.69 8.23 -2.63
CA ALA A 412 -24.58 7.31 -3.34
C ALA A 412 -25.85 6.95 -2.55
N GLY A 413 -25.88 7.12 -1.26
CA GLY A 413 -27.03 6.87 -0.42
C GLY A 413 -28.04 8.03 -0.33
N ARG A 414 -27.66 9.24 -0.72
CA ARG A 414 -28.50 10.45 -0.57
C ARG A 414 -29.40 10.77 -1.77
N GLY A 415 -29.18 10.15 -2.91
CA GLY A 415 -29.84 10.47 -4.19
C GLY A 415 -31.12 9.68 -4.49
#